data_e81965bd32628ee388d09bb99d0831be
#
_entry.id   e81965bd32628ee388d09bb99d0831be
#
_cell.length_a   1.000
_cell.length_b   1.000
_cell.length_c   1.000
_cell.angle_alpha   90.00
_cell.angle_beta   90.00
_cell.angle_gamma   90.00
#
_symmetry.space_group_name_H-M   'P 1'
#
loop_
_entity.id
_entity.type
_entity.pdbx_description
1 polymer ?
#
loop_
_entity_poly.entity_id
_entity_poly.type
_entity_poly.pdbx_seq_one_letter_code
_entity_poly.pdbx_strand_id
1 'polypeptide(L)'
;MNNDLIVLENVCKGYQLAGERRLEVLHNISGTFPRHAWSILLGASGSGKTTLLNLIGALERPDSGRLVFDGTDYSTFMRSPRAAADFRNRRIGFIFQNYQLLPEFTIYENVLIPAKLAEANMKNAQKRALELLDELGLADRIHHRGSELSGGEQQRAAVARALINDPELILADEPTGNLDSATGEKLLALFRKLSSDHTIIMITHNEALTGYADKVLHLCDGVLS
;
A
#
# COMPACT_ATOMS: atom_id res chain seq x y z
N MET A 1 14.45 -11.86 18.51
CA MET A 1 14.16 -12.00 17.08
C MET A 1 13.71 -10.64 16.59
N ASN A 2 14.24 -10.16 15.47
CA ASN A 2 13.84 -8.84 14.94
C ASN A 2 12.36 -8.94 14.52
N ASN A 3 11.50 -8.08 15.06
CA ASN A 3 10.06 -8.10 14.77
C ASN A 3 9.70 -7.22 13.57
N ASP A 4 10.70 -6.82 12.77
CA ASP A 4 10.48 -5.95 11.61
C ASP A 4 10.08 -6.75 10.38
N LEU A 5 9.01 -6.33 9.71
CA LEU A 5 8.60 -6.90 8.41
C LEU A 5 9.47 -6.34 7.29
N ILE A 6 9.74 -5.02 7.32
CA ILE A 6 10.57 -4.34 6.33
C ILE A 6 11.82 -3.76 7.00
N VAL A 7 12.97 -3.97 6.38
CA VAL A 7 14.22 -3.31 6.76
C VAL A 7 14.82 -2.64 5.52
N LEU A 8 15.21 -1.39 5.67
CA LEU A 8 15.90 -0.56 4.68
C LEU A 8 17.33 -0.31 5.15
N GLU A 9 18.33 -0.55 4.30
CA GLU A 9 19.74 -0.37 4.60
C GLU A 9 20.40 0.46 3.49
N ASN A 10 20.70 1.73 3.77
CA ASN A 10 21.37 2.69 2.89
C ASN A 10 20.76 2.77 1.47
N VAL A 11 19.44 2.76 1.37
CA VAL A 11 18.70 2.73 0.11
C VAL A 11 18.79 4.09 -0.57
N CYS A 12 19.26 4.10 -1.83
CA CYS A 12 19.28 5.28 -2.69
C CYS A 12 18.44 5.05 -3.94
N LYS A 13 17.82 6.14 -4.46
CA LYS A 13 17.07 6.15 -5.70
C LYS A 13 17.14 7.48 -6.39
N GLY A 14 17.43 7.47 -7.69
CA GLY A 14 17.36 8.63 -8.56
C GLY A 14 16.72 8.30 -9.90
N TYR A 15 16.37 9.34 -10.64
CA TYR A 15 15.76 9.22 -11.97
C TYR A 15 16.55 10.03 -13.00
N GLN A 16 16.72 9.46 -14.19
CA GLN A 16 17.31 10.17 -15.30
C GLN A 16 16.32 11.17 -15.86
N LEU A 17 16.67 12.44 -15.86
CA LEU A 17 15.91 13.50 -16.51
C LEU A 17 16.36 13.68 -17.97
N ALA A 18 15.55 14.38 -18.77
CA ALA A 18 15.95 14.76 -20.12
C ALA A 18 17.26 15.59 -20.09
N GLY A 19 18.27 15.20 -20.90
CA GLY A 19 19.55 15.89 -21.01
C GLY A 19 20.53 15.58 -19.86
N GLU A 20 21.04 14.37 -19.76
CA GLU A 20 22.16 13.92 -18.89
C GLU A 20 22.07 14.26 -17.37
N ARG A 21 21.06 15.00 -16.93
CA ARG A 21 20.85 15.30 -15.52
C ARG A 21 20.18 14.13 -14.81
N ARG A 22 20.76 13.71 -13.69
CA ARG A 22 20.16 12.75 -12.77
C ARG A 22 19.58 13.51 -11.57
N LEU A 23 18.33 13.21 -11.22
CA LEU A 23 17.70 13.69 -9.99
C LEU A 23 17.78 12.58 -8.95
N GLU A 24 18.59 12.78 -7.93
CA GLU A 24 18.58 11.92 -6.75
C GLU A 24 17.35 12.28 -5.90
N VAL A 25 16.57 11.27 -5.51
CA VAL A 25 15.30 11.44 -4.78
C VAL A 25 15.38 10.85 -3.38
N LEU A 26 16.10 9.75 -3.21
CA LEU A 26 16.31 9.12 -1.91
C LEU A 26 17.80 8.98 -1.63
N HIS A 27 18.21 9.41 -0.43
CA HIS A 27 19.62 9.52 -0.02
C HIS A 27 19.90 8.65 1.20
N ASN A 28 20.50 7.47 1.01
CA ASN A 28 20.94 6.56 2.09
C ASN A 28 19.83 6.27 3.12
N ILE A 29 18.63 5.99 2.66
CA ILE A 29 17.49 5.68 3.53
C ILE A 29 17.76 4.41 4.31
N SER A 30 17.75 4.51 5.64
CA SER A 30 17.82 3.37 6.55
C SER A 30 16.71 3.47 7.59
N GLY A 31 16.03 2.35 7.83
CA GLY A 31 14.90 2.33 8.76
C GLY A 31 14.19 0.98 8.74
N THR A 32 13.23 0.81 9.65
CA THR A 32 12.48 -0.44 9.79
C THR A 32 10.98 -0.17 9.94
N PHE A 33 10.17 -1.15 9.53
CA PHE A 33 8.73 -1.16 9.77
C PHE A 33 8.35 -2.45 10.50
N PRO A 34 7.86 -2.34 11.75
CA PRO A 34 7.50 -3.49 12.57
C PRO A 34 6.30 -4.27 12.00
N ARG A 35 6.26 -5.57 12.26
CA ARG A 35 5.09 -6.40 11.95
C ARG A 35 3.89 -5.99 12.80
N HIS A 36 2.70 -6.15 12.22
CA HIS A 36 1.44 -5.89 12.91
C HIS A 36 1.41 -4.52 13.59
N ALA A 37 1.95 -3.53 12.88
CA ALA A 37 2.00 -2.15 13.32
C ALA A 37 1.56 -1.22 12.19
N TRP A 38 0.96 -0.11 12.56
CA TRP A 38 0.65 0.95 11.63
C TRP A 38 1.74 2.02 11.69
N SER A 39 2.51 2.13 10.61
CA SER A 39 3.55 3.15 10.44
C SER A 39 3.06 4.26 9.51
N ILE A 40 3.30 5.52 9.87
CA ILE A 40 3.08 6.66 8.99
C ILE A 40 4.44 7.21 8.52
N LEU A 41 4.58 7.39 7.21
CA LEU A 41 5.66 8.13 6.58
C LEU A 41 5.14 9.54 6.24
N LEU A 42 5.56 10.52 7.02
CA LEU A 42 5.17 11.92 6.89
C LEU A 42 6.20 12.70 6.08
N GLY A 43 5.77 13.68 5.30
CA GLY A 43 6.66 14.60 4.60
C GLY A 43 5.91 15.48 3.59
N ALA A 44 6.54 16.57 3.18
CA ALA A 44 6.00 17.48 2.17
C ALA A 44 5.82 16.81 0.80
N SER A 45 5.03 17.41 -0.09
CA SER A 45 4.97 16.99 -1.49
C SER A 45 6.37 17.07 -2.12
N GLY A 46 6.76 16.05 -2.88
CA GLY A 46 8.08 15.98 -3.50
C GLY A 46 9.22 15.47 -2.60
N SER A 47 8.99 15.16 -1.33
CA SER A 47 10.05 14.66 -0.43
C SER A 47 10.56 13.23 -0.75
N GLY A 48 9.92 12.51 -1.70
CA GLY A 48 10.32 11.15 -2.08
C GLY A 48 9.43 10.02 -1.51
N LYS A 49 8.32 10.34 -0.82
CA LYS A 49 7.43 9.35 -0.17
C LYS A 49 6.91 8.29 -1.15
N THR A 50 6.36 8.72 -2.28
CA THR A 50 5.83 7.80 -3.30
C THR A 50 6.96 6.95 -3.91
N THR A 51 8.15 7.52 -4.09
CA THR A 51 9.34 6.75 -4.52
C THR A 51 9.70 5.67 -3.51
N LEU A 52 9.74 6.01 -2.21
CA LEU A 52 10.01 5.03 -1.17
C LEU A 52 8.92 3.96 -1.09
N LEU A 53 7.66 4.34 -1.21
CA LEU A 53 6.53 3.41 -1.27
C LEU A 53 6.64 2.47 -2.48
N ASN A 54 7.03 2.96 -3.66
CA ASN A 54 7.25 2.15 -4.85
C ASN A 54 8.38 1.12 -4.66
N LEU A 55 9.46 1.50 -3.97
CA LEU A 55 10.55 0.57 -3.64
C LEU A 55 10.06 -0.51 -2.67
N ILE A 56 9.40 -0.12 -1.57
CA ILE A 56 8.83 -1.06 -0.59
C ILE A 56 7.76 -1.94 -1.26
N GLY A 57 6.98 -1.37 -2.16
CA GLY A 57 5.98 -2.09 -2.95
C GLY A 57 6.53 -2.99 -4.06
N ALA A 58 7.85 -3.10 -4.21
CA ALA A 58 8.51 -3.84 -5.29
C ALA A 58 8.02 -3.45 -6.70
N LEU A 59 7.57 -2.19 -6.87
CA LEU A 59 7.22 -1.61 -8.17
C LEU A 59 8.49 -1.13 -8.89
N GLU A 60 9.49 -0.69 -8.12
CA GLU A 60 10.79 -0.25 -8.61
C GLU A 60 11.92 -0.93 -7.83
N ARG A 61 13.13 -0.86 -8.38
CA ARG A 61 14.36 -1.29 -7.70
C ARG A 61 15.12 -0.08 -7.18
N PRO A 62 15.79 -0.19 -6.01
CA PRO A 62 16.74 0.81 -5.60
C PRO A 62 17.96 0.82 -6.55
N ASP A 63 18.66 1.93 -6.60
CA ASP A 63 19.91 2.04 -7.36
C ASP A 63 21.09 1.51 -6.55
N SER A 64 21.01 1.65 -5.21
CA SER A 64 21.96 1.06 -4.26
C SER A 64 21.28 0.82 -2.91
N GLY A 65 21.98 0.15 -1.99
CA GLY A 65 21.44 -0.25 -0.71
C GLY A 65 20.64 -1.54 -0.79
N ARG A 66 19.92 -1.86 0.29
CA ARG A 66 19.25 -3.15 0.44
C ARG A 66 17.89 -2.96 1.07
N LEU A 67 16.90 -3.70 0.53
CA LEU A 67 15.58 -3.88 1.13
C LEU A 67 15.41 -5.34 1.54
N VAL A 68 14.84 -5.54 2.71
CA VAL A 68 14.54 -6.87 3.25
C VAL A 68 13.06 -6.93 3.62
N PHE A 69 12.39 -7.98 3.18
CA PHE A 69 11.01 -8.32 3.55
C PHE A 69 11.02 -9.66 4.27
N ASP A 70 10.57 -9.68 5.51
CA ASP A 70 10.49 -10.90 6.30
C ASP A 70 11.83 -11.67 6.31
N GLY A 71 12.93 -10.98 6.58
CA GLY A 71 14.27 -11.55 6.58
C GLY A 71 14.84 -11.94 5.22
N THR A 72 14.06 -11.80 4.13
CA THR A 72 14.47 -12.15 2.76
C THR A 72 14.78 -10.89 1.95
N ASP A 73 15.92 -10.89 1.27
CA ASP A 73 16.33 -9.77 0.40
C ASP A 73 15.37 -9.63 -0.79
N TYR A 74 14.97 -8.39 -1.11
CA TYR A 74 14.10 -8.07 -2.24
C TYR A 74 14.62 -8.54 -3.59
N SER A 75 15.94 -8.62 -3.78
CA SER A 75 16.53 -9.12 -5.03
C SER A 75 16.05 -10.55 -5.35
N THR A 76 15.75 -11.35 -4.34
CA THR A 76 15.18 -12.69 -4.48
C THR A 76 13.79 -12.65 -5.12
N PHE A 77 12.95 -11.71 -4.70
CA PHE A 77 11.59 -11.56 -5.23
C PHE A 77 11.61 -10.86 -6.59
N MET A 78 12.54 -9.94 -6.79
CA MET A 78 12.61 -9.11 -8.00
C MET A 78 13.50 -9.71 -9.11
N ARG A 79 13.88 -10.98 -9.04
CA ARG A 79 14.74 -11.66 -10.05
C ARG A 79 14.17 -11.63 -11.48
N SER A 80 12.84 -11.52 -11.62
CA SER A 80 12.16 -11.35 -12.90
C SER A 80 10.89 -10.51 -12.72
N PRO A 81 10.35 -9.89 -13.80
CA PRO A 81 9.07 -9.17 -13.73
C PRO A 81 7.91 -10.03 -13.21
N ARG A 82 7.87 -11.30 -13.61
CA ARG A 82 6.84 -12.25 -13.13
C ARG A 82 6.99 -12.54 -11.64
N ALA A 83 8.21 -12.78 -11.15
CA ALA A 83 8.45 -13.04 -9.74
C ALA A 83 8.08 -11.81 -8.87
N ALA A 84 8.43 -10.60 -9.34
CA ALA A 84 8.04 -9.37 -8.67
C ALA A 84 6.51 -9.17 -8.64
N ALA A 85 5.82 -9.47 -9.74
CA ALA A 85 4.37 -9.38 -9.82
C ALA A 85 3.69 -10.39 -8.88
N ASP A 86 4.17 -11.63 -8.82
CA ASP A 86 3.65 -12.67 -7.94
C ASP A 86 3.87 -12.29 -6.46
N PHE A 87 5.06 -11.81 -6.11
CA PHE A 87 5.36 -11.31 -4.76
C PHE A 87 4.40 -10.18 -4.35
N ARG A 88 4.25 -9.14 -5.19
CA ARG A 88 3.34 -8.02 -4.91
C ARG A 88 1.91 -8.53 -4.71
N ASN A 89 1.44 -9.34 -5.63
CA ASN A 89 0.06 -9.80 -5.64
C ASN A 89 -0.31 -10.64 -4.41
N ARG A 90 0.65 -11.43 -3.88
CA ARG A 90 0.41 -12.32 -2.74
C ARG A 90 0.72 -11.69 -1.39
N ARG A 91 1.69 -10.77 -1.33
CA ARG A 91 2.23 -10.30 -0.05
C ARG A 91 1.88 -8.82 0.25
N ILE A 92 1.43 -8.05 -0.77
CA ILE A 92 1.24 -6.60 -0.64
C ILE A 92 -0.14 -6.19 -1.15
N GLY A 93 -0.90 -5.50 -0.31
CA GLY A 93 -2.14 -4.82 -0.68
C GLY A 93 -1.87 -3.33 -0.93
N PHE A 94 -2.32 -2.79 -2.06
CA PHE A 94 -2.17 -1.37 -2.38
C PHE A 94 -3.48 -0.62 -2.26
N ILE A 95 -3.45 0.53 -1.60
CA ILE A 95 -4.56 1.47 -1.44
C ILE A 95 -4.07 2.84 -1.91
N PHE A 96 -4.67 3.39 -2.95
CA PHE A 96 -4.27 4.65 -3.57
C PHE A 96 -5.27 5.78 -3.28
N GLN A 97 -4.80 7.01 -3.32
CA GLN A 97 -5.61 8.22 -3.13
C GLN A 97 -6.79 8.30 -4.13
N ASN A 98 -6.57 7.92 -5.39
CA ASN A 98 -7.58 7.93 -6.45
C ASN A 98 -8.24 6.55 -6.65
N TYR A 99 -8.32 5.73 -5.60
CA TYR A 99 -8.95 4.40 -5.55
C TYR A 99 -8.43 3.41 -6.58
N GLN A 100 -8.16 3.83 -7.81
CA GLN A 100 -7.70 3.03 -8.96
C GLN A 100 -8.59 1.79 -9.21
N LEU A 101 -9.90 1.95 -9.07
CA LEU A 101 -10.86 0.94 -9.51
C LEU A 101 -10.91 0.94 -11.04
N LEU A 102 -10.96 -0.25 -11.62
CA LEU A 102 -11.10 -0.41 -13.07
C LEU A 102 -12.55 -0.10 -13.47
N PRO A 103 -12.81 0.91 -14.31
CA PRO A 103 -14.14 1.44 -14.54
C PRO A 103 -15.08 0.49 -15.31
N GLU A 104 -14.50 -0.47 -16.06
CA GLU A 104 -15.25 -1.47 -16.82
C GLU A 104 -15.87 -2.55 -15.94
N PHE A 105 -15.35 -2.72 -14.72
CA PHE A 105 -15.73 -3.78 -13.79
C PHE A 105 -16.60 -3.24 -12.66
N THR A 106 -17.49 -4.10 -12.16
CA THR A 106 -18.18 -3.88 -10.88
C THR A 106 -17.18 -3.87 -9.73
N ILE A 107 -17.59 -3.38 -8.53
CA ILE A 107 -16.70 -3.44 -7.36
C ILE A 107 -16.39 -4.88 -6.94
N TYR A 108 -17.37 -5.80 -7.08
CA TYR A 108 -17.13 -7.21 -6.82
C TYR A 108 -16.07 -7.79 -7.74
N GLU A 109 -16.11 -7.48 -9.03
CA GLU A 109 -15.11 -7.91 -9.99
C GLU A 109 -13.74 -7.27 -9.71
N ASN A 110 -13.70 -5.97 -9.37
CA ASN A 110 -12.48 -5.28 -8.95
C ASN A 110 -11.80 -5.97 -7.77
N VAL A 111 -12.58 -6.35 -6.75
CA VAL A 111 -12.06 -7.05 -5.56
C VAL A 111 -11.49 -8.42 -5.94
N LEU A 112 -12.07 -9.11 -6.91
CA LEU A 112 -11.61 -10.44 -7.34
C LEU A 112 -10.35 -10.43 -8.25
N ILE A 113 -9.97 -9.29 -8.84
CA ILE A 113 -8.83 -9.22 -9.76
C ILE A 113 -7.54 -9.79 -9.16
N PRO A 114 -7.08 -9.38 -7.95
CA PRO A 114 -5.84 -9.92 -7.42
C PRO A 114 -5.91 -11.43 -7.16
N ALA A 115 -7.05 -11.96 -6.73
CA ALA A 115 -7.22 -13.40 -6.54
C ALA A 115 -7.16 -14.19 -7.85
N LYS A 116 -7.74 -13.64 -8.93
CA LYS A 116 -7.62 -14.23 -10.27
C LYS A 116 -6.17 -14.25 -10.75
N LEU A 117 -5.42 -13.15 -10.54
CA LEU A 117 -4.01 -13.07 -10.90
C LEU A 117 -3.10 -13.98 -10.07
N ALA A 118 -3.48 -14.26 -8.82
CA ALA A 118 -2.79 -15.21 -7.94
C ALA A 118 -3.10 -16.69 -8.28
N GLU A 119 -3.96 -16.93 -9.28
CA GLU A 119 -4.46 -18.27 -9.60
C GLU A 119 -5.09 -18.98 -8.39
N ALA A 120 -5.74 -18.17 -7.51
CA ALA A 120 -6.37 -18.66 -6.28
C ALA A 120 -7.58 -19.56 -6.60
N ASN A 121 -7.99 -20.38 -5.62
CA ASN A 121 -9.25 -21.11 -5.72
C ASN A 121 -10.42 -20.13 -5.80
N MET A 122 -11.02 -19.99 -6.97
CA MET A 122 -12.04 -18.99 -7.25
C MET A 122 -13.28 -19.10 -6.38
N LYS A 123 -13.67 -20.31 -5.96
CA LYS A 123 -14.80 -20.51 -5.05
C LYS A 123 -14.54 -19.86 -3.68
N ASN A 124 -13.33 -20.04 -3.16
CA ASN A 124 -12.92 -19.43 -1.89
C ASN A 124 -12.77 -17.91 -2.04
N ALA A 125 -12.16 -17.45 -3.13
CA ALA A 125 -11.99 -16.03 -3.42
C ALA A 125 -13.33 -15.30 -3.56
N GLN A 126 -14.31 -15.89 -4.23
CA GLN A 126 -15.66 -15.34 -4.36
C GLN A 126 -16.36 -15.20 -3.01
N LYS A 127 -16.27 -16.23 -2.16
CA LYS A 127 -16.80 -16.18 -0.81
C LYS A 127 -16.13 -15.05 -0.01
N ARG A 128 -14.78 -15.01 -0.02
CA ARG A 128 -14.00 -13.98 0.69
C ARG A 128 -14.30 -12.56 0.19
N ALA A 129 -14.50 -12.37 -1.12
CA ALA A 129 -14.85 -11.08 -1.69
C ALA A 129 -16.20 -10.57 -1.18
N LEU A 130 -17.21 -11.45 -1.08
CA LEU A 130 -18.53 -11.09 -0.54
C LEU A 130 -18.44 -10.76 0.94
N GLU A 131 -17.70 -11.55 1.73
CA GLU A 131 -17.46 -11.29 3.16
C GLU A 131 -16.78 -9.93 3.36
N LEU A 132 -15.72 -9.62 2.62
CA LEU A 132 -15.02 -8.34 2.70
C LEU A 132 -15.92 -7.15 2.31
N LEU A 133 -16.72 -7.29 1.25
CA LEU A 133 -17.63 -6.24 0.83
C LEU A 133 -18.74 -6.01 1.85
N ASP A 134 -19.25 -7.06 2.49
CA ASP A 134 -20.23 -6.97 3.58
C ASP A 134 -19.63 -6.31 4.83
N GLU A 135 -18.47 -6.76 5.29
CA GLU A 135 -17.72 -6.16 6.42
C GLU A 135 -17.46 -4.67 6.22
N LEU A 136 -17.26 -4.24 4.97
CA LEU A 136 -17.01 -2.86 4.60
C LEU A 136 -18.29 -2.07 4.25
N GLY A 137 -19.48 -2.66 4.47
CA GLY A 137 -20.76 -2.01 4.25
C GLY A 137 -21.06 -1.74 2.77
N LEU A 138 -20.68 -2.66 1.89
CA LEU A 138 -20.87 -2.59 0.44
C LEU A 138 -21.68 -3.75 -0.13
N ALA A 139 -22.35 -4.55 0.72
CA ALA A 139 -23.15 -5.70 0.28
C ALA A 139 -24.18 -5.34 -0.79
N ASP A 140 -24.89 -4.20 -0.64
CA ASP A 140 -25.89 -3.72 -1.59
C ASP A 140 -25.28 -3.05 -2.84
N ARG A 141 -23.96 -2.92 -2.92
CA ARG A 141 -23.22 -2.24 -3.98
C ARG A 141 -22.41 -3.17 -4.88
N ILE A 142 -22.42 -4.46 -4.65
CA ILE A 142 -21.52 -5.44 -5.31
C ILE A 142 -21.60 -5.40 -6.84
N HIS A 143 -22.76 -5.05 -7.41
CA HIS A 143 -22.99 -4.95 -8.85
C HIS A 143 -22.76 -3.55 -9.42
N HIS A 144 -22.48 -2.54 -8.59
CA HIS A 144 -22.21 -1.18 -9.04
C HIS A 144 -20.76 -1.06 -9.55
N ARG A 145 -20.56 -0.15 -10.49
CA ARG A 145 -19.22 0.28 -10.95
C ARG A 145 -18.71 1.41 -10.08
N GLY A 146 -17.40 1.65 -10.12
CA GLY A 146 -16.79 2.72 -9.34
C GLY A 146 -17.44 4.10 -9.56
N SER A 147 -17.81 4.42 -10.80
CA SER A 147 -18.44 5.70 -11.15
C SER A 147 -19.86 5.91 -10.54
N GLU A 148 -20.47 4.86 -10.04
CA GLU A 148 -21.80 4.89 -9.41
C GLU A 148 -21.74 5.01 -7.89
N LEU A 149 -20.51 5.09 -7.32
CA LEU A 149 -20.24 5.11 -5.90
C LEU A 149 -19.71 6.48 -5.44
N SER A 150 -20.03 6.83 -4.18
CA SER A 150 -19.36 7.93 -3.50
C SER A 150 -17.86 7.64 -3.30
N GLY A 151 -17.04 8.68 -3.09
CA GLY A 151 -15.61 8.54 -2.86
C GLY A 151 -15.28 7.59 -1.69
N GLY A 152 -16.05 7.67 -0.60
CA GLY A 152 -15.89 6.76 0.54
C GLY A 152 -16.25 5.30 0.23
N GLU A 153 -17.26 5.05 -0.60
CA GLU A 153 -17.60 3.71 -1.07
C GLU A 153 -16.51 3.15 -2.00
N GLN A 154 -15.99 3.99 -2.91
CA GLN A 154 -14.87 3.61 -3.78
C GLN A 154 -13.62 3.26 -2.96
N GLN A 155 -13.30 4.05 -1.94
CA GLN A 155 -12.15 3.79 -1.08
C GLN A 155 -12.30 2.47 -0.30
N ARG A 156 -13.49 2.20 0.26
CA ARG A 156 -13.75 0.92 0.92
C ARG A 156 -13.66 -0.27 -0.05
N ALA A 157 -14.12 -0.11 -1.30
CA ALA A 157 -13.94 -1.14 -2.33
C ALA A 157 -12.45 -1.35 -2.68
N ALA A 158 -11.64 -0.30 -2.72
CA ALA A 158 -10.19 -0.40 -2.90
C ALA A 158 -9.51 -1.11 -1.71
N VAL A 159 -9.98 -0.88 -0.48
CA VAL A 159 -9.53 -1.63 0.70
C VAL A 159 -9.90 -3.12 0.58
N ALA A 160 -11.15 -3.45 0.21
CA ALA A 160 -11.55 -4.85 -0.01
C ALA A 160 -10.66 -5.54 -1.05
N ARG A 161 -10.35 -4.85 -2.16
CA ARG A 161 -9.45 -5.35 -3.20
C ARG A 161 -8.03 -5.58 -2.66
N ALA A 162 -7.53 -4.70 -1.82
CA ALA A 162 -6.20 -4.85 -1.22
C ALA A 162 -6.12 -6.06 -0.28
N LEU A 163 -7.22 -6.41 0.39
CA LEU A 163 -7.30 -7.47 1.40
C LEU A 163 -7.62 -8.87 0.85
N ILE A 164 -8.02 -9.01 -0.42
CA ILE A 164 -8.55 -10.28 -0.95
C ILE A 164 -7.57 -11.45 -0.85
N ASN A 165 -6.28 -11.18 -1.02
CA ASN A 165 -5.22 -12.19 -0.94
C ASN A 165 -4.57 -12.28 0.46
N ASP A 166 -5.16 -11.66 1.47
CA ASP A 166 -4.66 -11.66 2.86
C ASP A 166 -3.18 -11.22 2.95
N PRO A 167 -2.83 -9.99 2.52
CA PRO A 167 -1.45 -9.54 2.40
C PRO A 167 -0.82 -9.31 3.78
N GLU A 168 0.49 -9.54 3.91
CA GLU A 168 1.22 -9.22 5.14
C GLU A 168 1.48 -7.71 5.28
N LEU A 169 1.54 -7.00 4.15
CA LEU A 169 1.80 -5.56 4.07
C LEU A 169 0.69 -4.85 3.32
N ILE A 170 0.17 -3.78 3.91
CA ILE A 170 -0.73 -2.82 3.24
C ILE A 170 0.03 -1.52 3.04
N LEU A 171 0.14 -1.08 1.78
CA LEU A 171 0.71 0.21 1.41
C LEU A 171 -0.41 1.17 1.04
N ALA A 172 -0.52 2.28 1.75
CA ALA A 172 -1.56 3.28 1.55
C ALA A 172 -0.95 4.64 1.18
N ASP A 173 -1.28 5.11 -0.02
CA ASP A 173 -0.84 6.42 -0.54
C ASP A 173 -1.97 7.43 -0.39
N GLU A 174 -1.84 8.38 0.57
CA GLU A 174 -2.80 9.45 0.87
C GLU A 174 -4.28 8.96 0.91
N PRO A 175 -4.60 7.86 1.64
CA PRO A 175 -5.87 7.15 1.48
C PRO A 175 -7.10 7.94 1.94
N THR A 176 -6.90 9.04 2.69
CA THR A 176 -7.96 9.94 3.16
C THR A 176 -8.05 11.25 2.37
N GLY A 177 -7.13 11.49 1.43
CA GLY A 177 -6.96 12.79 0.78
C GLY A 177 -8.19 13.29 -0.02
N ASN A 178 -9.02 12.36 -0.51
CA ASN A 178 -10.23 12.68 -1.29
C ASN A 178 -11.53 12.43 -0.51
N LEU A 179 -11.46 12.27 0.82
CA LEU A 179 -12.63 11.97 1.66
C LEU A 179 -13.01 13.17 2.52
N ASP A 180 -14.30 13.29 2.82
CA ASP A 180 -14.74 14.16 3.90
C ASP A 180 -14.26 13.65 5.27
N SER A 181 -14.22 14.53 6.26
CA SER A 181 -13.66 14.23 7.59
C SER A 181 -14.31 13.01 8.24
N ALA A 182 -15.65 12.88 8.19
CA ALA A 182 -16.37 11.78 8.83
C ALA A 182 -16.09 10.43 8.16
N THR A 183 -15.96 10.42 6.84
CA THR A 183 -15.59 9.23 6.05
C THR A 183 -14.10 8.87 6.28
N GLY A 184 -13.23 9.89 6.35
CA GLY A 184 -11.83 9.72 6.69
C GLY A 184 -11.61 9.07 8.05
N GLU A 185 -12.30 9.54 9.10
CA GLU A 185 -12.23 8.95 10.44
C GLU A 185 -12.65 7.47 10.47
N LYS A 186 -13.71 7.11 9.74
CA LYS A 186 -14.13 5.70 9.62
C LYS A 186 -13.07 4.84 8.95
N LEU A 187 -12.39 5.37 7.94
CA LEU A 187 -11.29 4.68 7.28
C LEU A 187 -10.08 4.50 8.21
N LEU A 188 -9.73 5.53 9.01
CA LEU A 188 -8.65 5.45 9.99
C LEU A 188 -8.96 4.42 11.09
N ALA A 189 -10.20 4.38 11.58
CA ALA A 189 -10.64 3.35 12.53
C ALA A 189 -10.55 1.94 11.94
N LEU A 190 -10.85 1.78 10.64
CA LEU A 190 -10.65 0.53 9.91
C LEU A 190 -9.17 0.15 9.85
N PHE A 191 -8.27 1.07 9.51
CA PHE A 191 -6.83 0.82 9.48
C PHE A 191 -6.29 0.43 10.85
N ARG A 192 -6.79 1.06 11.92
CA ARG A 192 -6.41 0.66 13.28
C ARG A 192 -6.82 -0.77 13.60
N LYS A 193 -7.99 -1.20 13.16
CA LYS A 193 -8.44 -2.60 13.30
C LYS A 193 -7.56 -3.55 12.47
N LEU A 194 -7.26 -3.20 11.21
CA LEU A 194 -6.47 -4.02 10.32
C LEU A 194 -5.00 -4.16 10.78
N SER A 195 -4.46 -3.18 11.51
CA SER A 195 -3.07 -3.23 11.98
C SER A 195 -2.78 -4.30 13.03
N SER A 196 -3.81 -4.95 13.59
CA SER A 196 -3.64 -6.13 14.45
C SER A 196 -3.18 -7.38 13.68
N ASP A 197 -3.57 -7.50 12.43
CA ASP A 197 -3.33 -8.70 11.60
C ASP A 197 -2.40 -8.41 10.41
N HIS A 198 -2.32 -7.15 9.98
CA HIS A 198 -1.50 -6.70 8.87
C HIS A 198 -0.51 -5.61 9.29
N THR A 199 0.62 -5.53 8.63
CA THR A 199 1.51 -4.36 8.73
C THR A 199 1.01 -3.28 7.79
N ILE A 200 0.88 -2.05 8.27
CA ILE A 200 0.40 -0.93 7.45
C ILE A 200 1.49 0.13 7.35
N ILE A 201 1.81 0.55 6.13
CA ILE A 201 2.63 1.73 5.86
C ILE A 201 1.77 2.73 5.09
N MET A 202 1.44 3.84 5.72
CA MET A 202 0.68 4.94 5.13
C MET A 202 1.62 6.11 4.85
N ILE A 203 1.60 6.63 3.64
CA ILE A 203 2.25 7.91 3.36
C ILE A 203 1.21 9.03 3.36
N THR A 204 1.55 10.15 3.97
CA THR A 204 0.68 11.33 4.03
C THR A 204 1.50 12.61 4.28
N HIS A 205 0.91 13.76 3.98
CA HIS A 205 1.41 15.07 4.37
C HIS A 205 0.61 15.65 5.55
N ASN A 206 -0.43 14.96 6.03
CA ASN A 206 -1.31 15.44 7.10
C ASN A 206 -0.79 15.00 8.48
N GLU A 207 -0.21 15.94 9.22
CA GLU A 207 0.33 15.72 10.56
C GLU A 207 -0.74 15.29 11.59
N ALA A 208 -2.00 15.68 11.40
CA ALA A 208 -3.08 15.28 12.32
C ALA A 208 -3.28 13.76 12.40
N LEU A 209 -2.82 13.00 11.39
CA LEU A 209 -2.95 11.55 11.35
C LEU A 209 -1.89 10.82 12.19
N THR A 210 -0.83 11.49 12.62
CA THR A 210 0.27 10.87 13.38
C THR A 210 -0.17 10.23 14.70
N GLY A 211 -1.22 10.79 15.34
CA GLY A 211 -1.80 10.25 16.57
C GLY A 211 -2.46 8.86 16.44
N TYR A 212 -2.70 8.38 15.21
CA TYR A 212 -3.27 7.05 14.96
C TYR A 212 -2.22 5.95 14.81
N ALA A 213 -0.96 6.32 14.50
CA ALA A 213 0.10 5.38 14.17
C ALA A 213 0.87 4.89 15.39
N ASP A 214 1.40 3.67 15.29
CA ASP A 214 2.33 3.10 16.27
C ASP A 214 3.76 3.62 16.05
N LYS A 215 4.09 4.02 14.80
CA LYS A 215 5.39 4.57 14.42
C LYS A 215 5.22 5.70 13.40
N VAL A 216 5.93 6.79 13.61
CA VAL A 216 5.98 7.90 12.65
C VAL A 216 7.43 8.08 12.20
N LEU A 217 7.61 8.18 10.89
CA LEU A 217 8.88 8.46 10.24
C LEU A 217 8.72 9.73 9.40
N HIS A 218 9.69 10.58 9.41
CA HIS A 218 9.69 11.81 8.62
C HIS A 218 10.62 11.68 7.43
N LEU A 219 10.11 11.98 6.22
CA LEU A 219 10.91 12.04 5.02
C LEU A 219 10.99 13.50 4.54
N CYS A 220 12.19 14.06 4.60
CA CYS A 220 12.50 15.41 4.16
C CYS A 220 13.66 15.38 3.17
N ASP A 221 13.46 15.96 1.99
CA ASP A 221 14.50 16.07 0.93
C ASP A 221 15.25 14.75 0.69
N GLY A 222 14.51 13.65 0.63
CA GLY A 222 15.04 12.31 0.37
C GLY A 222 15.82 11.69 1.53
N VAL A 223 15.72 12.23 2.74
CA VAL A 223 16.37 11.70 3.96
C VAL A 223 15.30 11.32 4.98
N LEU A 224 15.45 10.15 5.61
CA LEU A 224 14.54 9.62 6.63
C LEU A 224 15.06 9.96 8.04
N SER A 225 14.13 10.44 8.90
CA SER A 225 14.40 10.75 10.31
C SER A 225 13.28 10.27 11.23
#